data_c653d776fbbd967ed602ed274ee3f40e
#
_entry.id   c653d776fbbd967ed602ed274ee3f40e
#
_cell.length_a   1.000
_cell.length_b   1.000
_cell.length_c   1.000
_cell.angle_alpha   90.00
_cell.angle_beta   90.00
_cell.angle_gamma   90.00
#
_symmetry.space_group_name_H-M   'P 1'
#
loop_
_entity.id
_entity.type
_entity.pdbx_description
1 polymer ?
#
loop_
_entity_poly.entity_id
_entity_poly.type
_entity_poly.pdbx_seq_one_letter_code
_entity_poly.pdbx_strand_id
1 'polypeptide(L)'
;MERGIAKANRDWLDAPFDEWNGNLDGRVHRMSQEHAQELCVAMADMLSARDALIMSLVSGAPTVVDTKAMLDLASSPHDPANVIHLYRLLDRAFNDADCLPDRERCVCGIDMLESMADQVSGRFEVQPLTVAAYGSWWLGSDDALDYAKRALELDSQCTLARIVASAVAQELRPAWRLKC
;
A
#
# COMPACT_ATOMS: atom_id res chain seq x y z
N MET A 1 14.03 3.16 -24.75
CA MET A 1 12.89 3.95 -24.24
C MET A 1 12.50 3.51 -22.83
N GLU A 2 12.27 2.24 -22.56
CA GLU A 2 11.88 1.71 -21.23
C GLU A 2 12.85 2.05 -20.08
N ARG A 3 14.16 1.93 -20.30
CA ARG A 3 15.16 2.29 -19.28
C ARG A 3 15.12 3.78 -18.89
N GLY A 4 14.71 4.66 -19.79
CA GLY A 4 14.55 6.09 -19.49
C GLY A 4 13.34 6.36 -18.62
N ILE A 5 12.23 5.67 -18.89
CA ILE A 5 10.99 5.79 -18.07
C ILE A 5 11.23 5.22 -16.68
N ALA A 6 11.83 4.03 -16.56
CA ALA A 6 12.13 3.44 -15.26
C ALA A 6 13.03 4.34 -14.41
N LYS A 7 14.04 4.98 -15.04
CA LYS A 7 14.88 5.95 -14.33
C LYS A 7 14.09 7.18 -13.89
N ALA A 8 13.26 7.74 -14.75
CA ALA A 8 12.45 8.92 -14.41
C ALA A 8 11.46 8.63 -13.27
N ASN A 9 10.79 7.48 -13.32
CA ASN A 9 9.90 7.05 -12.23
C ASN A 9 10.65 6.86 -10.92
N ARG A 10 11.85 6.29 -10.97
CA ARG A 10 12.70 6.10 -9.80
C ARG A 10 13.13 7.44 -9.21
N ASP A 11 13.64 8.35 -10.03
CA ASP A 11 14.10 9.68 -9.61
C ASP A 11 12.93 10.50 -9.01
N TRP A 12 11.71 10.35 -9.55
CA TRP A 12 10.51 11.03 -9.05
C TRP A 12 10.03 10.48 -7.71
N LEU A 13 10.03 9.15 -7.52
CA LEU A 13 9.49 8.49 -6.33
C LEU A 13 10.47 8.39 -5.16
N ASP A 14 11.74 8.73 -5.36
CA ASP A 14 12.79 8.54 -4.35
C ASP A 14 12.47 9.31 -3.06
N ALA A 15 12.29 10.62 -3.14
CA ALA A 15 11.99 11.45 -1.98
C ALA A 15 10.61 11.14 -1.34
N PRO A 16 9.51 10.97 -2.11
CA PRO A 16 8.23 10.57 -1.54
C PRO A 16 8.25 9.23 -0.80
N PHE A 17 8.93 8.20 -1.33
CA PHE A 17 9.04 6.91 -0.65
C PHE A 17 9.98 6.97 0.56
N ASP A 18 11.01 7.80 0.51
CA ASP A 18 11.91 7.99 1.65
C ASP A 18 11.18 8.67 2.82
N GLU A 19 10.39 9.73 2.54
CA GLU A 19 9.52 10.34 3.55
C GLU A 19 8.48 9.36 4.08
N TRP A 20 7.81 8.60 3.22
CA TRP A 20 6.85 7.57 3.62
C TRP A 20 7.45 6.56 4.60
N ASN A 21 8.58 5.96 4.26
CA ASN A 21 9.24 4.99 5.13
C ASN A 21 9.78 5.62 6.41
N GLY A 22 10.38 6.81 6.32
CA GLY A 22 10.85 7.55 7.47
C GLY A 22 9.72 7.87 8.46
N ASN A 23 8.54 8.24 7.95
CA ASN A 23 7.35 8.47 8.75
C ASN A 23 6.80 7.19 9.38
N LEU A 24 6.76 6.08 8.64
CA LEU A 24 6.40 4.77 9.19
C LEU A 24 7.32 4.35 10.34
N ASP A 25 8.62 4.54 10.19
CA ASP A 25 9.61 4.18 11.21
C ASP A 25 9.57 5.13 12.42
N GLY A 26 9.37 6.42 12.16
CA GLY A 26 9.23 7.46 13.19
C GLY A 26 7.84 7.56 13.82
N ARG A 27 6.85 6.79 13.33
CA ARG A 27 5.44 6.88 13.75
C ARG A 27 4.87 8.30 13.54
N VAL A 28 5.21 8.93 12.42
CA VAL A 28 4.70 10.23 12.00
C VAL A 28 3.50 10.03 11.08
N HIS A 29 2.31 10.31 11.56
CA HIS A 29 1.03 9.98 10.92
C HIS A 29 0.61 10.94 9.78
N ARG A 30 1.55 11.70 9.22
CA ARG A 30 1.26 12.66 8.15
C ARG A 30 2.48 12.89 7.27
N MET A 31 2.26 12.94 5.97
CA MET A 31 3.25 13.34 4.98
C MET A 31 3.19 14.86 4.70
N SER A 32 4.27 15.40 4.13
CA SER A 32 4.23 16.72 3.51
C SER A 32 3.18 16.74 2.40
N GLN A 33 2.59 17.91 2.17
CA GLN A 33 1.53 18.03 1.14
C GLN A 33 2.06 17.71 -0.26
N GLU A 34 3.29 18.12 -0.56
CA GLU A 34 3.94 17.89 -1.85
C GLU A 34 4.05 16.37 -2.14
N HIS A 35 4.74 15.64 -1.27
CA HIS A 35 4.94 14.19 -1.47
C HIS A 35 3.64 13.38 -1.34
N ALA A 36 2.70 13.81 -0.51
CA ALA A 36 1.36 13.21 -0.44
C ALA A 36 0.65 13.26 -1.79
N GLN A 37 0.63 14.42 -2.44
CA GLN A 37 0.02 14.61 -3.76
C GLN A 37 0.78 13.85 -4.85
N GLU A 38 2.11 13.84 -4.81
CA GLU A 38 2.94 13.06 -5.74
C GLU A 38 2.64 11.57 -5.65
N LEU A 39 2.53 10.99 -4.45
CA LEU A 39 2.18 9.59 -4.27
C LEU A 39 0.75 9.28 -4.74
N CYS A 40 -0.22 10.17 -4.53
CA CYS A 40 -1.57 10.00 -5.04
C CYS A 40 -1.59 9.94 -6.58
N VAL A 41 -0.86 10.84 -7.25
CA VAL A 41 -0.69 10.83 -8.70
C VAL A 41 0.02 9.56 -9.16
N ALA A 42 1.12 9.21 -8.50
CA ALA A 42 1.89 8.01 -8.84
C ALA A 42 1.05 6.74 -8.74
N MET A 43 0.28 6.56 -7.68
CA MET A 43 -0.60 5.40 -7.51
C MET A 43 -1.74 5.35 -8.53
N ALA A 44 -2.25 6.51 -8.96
CA ALA A 44 -3.30 6.58 -9.97
C ALA A 44 -2.79 6.21 -11.38
N ASP A 45 -1.54 6.55 -11.69
CA ASP A 45 -0.94 6.33 -13.00
C ASP A 45 -0.12 5.02 -13.08
N MET A 46 0.40 4.54 -11.93
CA MET A 46 1.27 3.36 -11.82
C MET A 46 0.82 2.49 -10.65
N LEU A 47 0.09 1.41 -10.93
CA LEU A 47 -0.34 0.47 -9.89
C LEU A 47 0.83 -0.17 -9.13
N SER A 48 2.02 -0.22 -9.72
CA SER A 48 3.23 -0.68 -9.05
C SER A 48 3.69 0.24 -7.90
N ALA A 49 3.39 1.56 -7.98
CA ALA A 49 3.62 2.47 -6.86
C ALA A 49 2.67 2.16 -5.69
N ARG A 50 1.39 1.88 -5.98
CA ARG A 50 0.41 1.39 -4.99
C ARG A 50 0.89 0.09 -4.33
N ASP A 51 1.33 -0.87 -5.15
CA ASP A 51 1.75 -2.18 -4.66
C ASP A 51 3.02 -2.08 -3.79
N ALA A 52 3.90 -1.10 -4.07
CA ALA A 52 5.05 -0.78 -3.23
C ALA A 52 4.63 -0.28 -1.83
N LEU A 53 3.60 0.58 -1.76
CA LEU A 53 3.05 1.03 -0.47
C LEU A 53 2.42 -0.13 0.31
N ILE A 54 1.63 -0.99 -0.35
CA ILE A 54 1.08 -2.21 0.28
C ILE A 54 2.20 -3.07 0.83
N MET A 55 3.24 -3.33 0.02
CA MET A 55 4.40 -4.14 0.42
C MET A 55 5.05 -3.59 1.70
N SER A 56 5.19 -2.26 1.81
CA SER A 56 5.79 -1.62 2.99
C SER A 56 4.95 -1.73 4.26
N LEU A 57 3.61 -1.85 4.12
CA LEU A 57 2.69 -1.97 5.24
C LEU A 57 2.58 -3.40 5.78
N VAL A 58 2.52 -4.39 4.86
CA VAL A 58 2.29 -5.79 5.24
C VAL A 58 3.58 -6.57 5.52
N SER A 59 4.74 -5.95 5.34
CA SER A 59 6.01 -6.51 5.75
C SER A 59 6.08 -6.56 7.27
N GLY A 60 5.88 -7.74 7.83
CA GLY A 60 6.08 -7.98 9.26
C GLY A 60 7.55 -8.18 9.61
N ALA A 61 7.92 -7.90 10.87
CA ALA A 61 9.26 -8.21 11.36
C ALA A 61 9.62 -9.70 11.10
N PRO A 62 10.86 -10.03 10.72
CA PRO A 62 12.03 -9.15 10.66
C PRO A 62 12.26 -8.47 9.30
N THR A 63 11.34 -8.59 8.34
CA THR A 63 11.52 -8.13 6.95
C THR A 63 10.90 -6.74 6.80
N VAL A 64 11.68 -5.70 7.07
CA VAL A 64 11.27 -4.32 6.74
C VAL A 64 11.58 -4.07 5.26
N VAL A 65 10.58 -3.59 4.52
CA VAL A 65 10.75 -3.16 3.13
C VAL A 65 11.32 -1.75 3.11
N ASP A 66 12.52 -1.61 2.57
CA ASP A 66 13.21 -0.33 2.45
C ASP A 66 12.77 0.46 1.20
N THR A 67 13.12 1.73 1.16
CA THR A 67 12.86 2.64 0.02
C THR A 67 13.40 2.06 -1.30
N LYS A 68 14.56 1.40 -1.26
CA LYS A 68 15.15 0.79 -2.45
C LYS A 68 14.25 -0.31 -3.03
N ALA A 69 13.73 -1.20 -2.21
CA ALA A 69 12.83 -2.28 -2.67
C ALA A 69 11.52 -1.72 -3.24
N MET A 70 10.98 -0.66 -2.63
CA MET A 70 9.80 0.05 -3.15
C MET A 70 10.08 0.67 -4.52
N LEU A 71 11.21 1.35 -4.68
CA LEU A 71 11.64 1.95 -5.94
C LEU A 71 11.88 0.89 -7.03
N ASP A 72 12.51 -0.23 -6.68
CA ASP A 72 12.76 -1.34 -7.62
C ASP A 72 11.42 -1.88 -8.15
N LEU A 73 10.43 -2.11 -7.29
CA LEU A 73 9.10 -2.56 -7.70
C LEU A 73 8.36 -1.49 -8.54
N ALA A 74 8.30 -0.25 -8.07
CA ALA A 74 7.53 0.80 -8.72
C ALA A 74 8.10 1.16 -10.10
N SER A 75 9.45 1.19 -10.26
CA SER A 75 10.11 1.56 -11.50
C SER A 75 10.29 0.40 -12.50
N SER A 76 10.28 -0.84 -12.04
CA SER A 76 10.50 -2.03 -12.86
C SER A 76 9.58 -3.20 -12.45
N PRO A 77 8.23 -3.01 -12.53
CA PRO A 77 7.26 -3.98 -12.01
C PRO A 77 7.27 -5.33 -12.72
N HIS A 78 7.79 -5.39 -13.95
CA HIS A 78 7.86 -6.63 -14.74
C HIS A 78 9.20 -7.35 -14.60
N ASP A 79 10.15 -6.82 -13.83
CA ASP A 79 11.38 -7.55 -13.52
C ASP A 79 11.02 -8.81 -12.70
N PRO A 80 11.44 -10.01 -13.15
CA PRO A 80 11.11 -11.25 -12.47
C PRO A 80 11.51 -11.29 -10.99
N ALA A 81 12.60 -10.62 -10.62
CA ALA A 81 13.02 -10.54 -9.22
C ALA A 81 12.02 -9.74 -8.37
N ASN A 82 11.52 -8.61 -8.88
CA ASN A 82 10.53 -7.78 -8.19
C ASN A 82 9.17 -8.50 -8.09
N VAL A 83 8.74 -9.15 -9.16
CA VAL A 83 7.50 -9.97 -9.16
C VAL A 83 7.57 -11.07 -8.11
N ILE A 84 8.67 -11.83 -8.08
CA ILE A 84 8.88 -12.91 -7.10
C ILE A 84 8.95 -12.36 -5.69
N HIS A 85 9.62 -11.22 -5.49
CA HIS A 85 9.73 -10.59 -4.17
C HIS A 85 8.35 -10.19 -3.64
N LEU A 86 7.58 -9.44 -4.43
CA LEU A 86 6.21 -9.03 -4.09
C LEU A 86 5.32 -10.25 -3.79
N TYR A 87 5.32 -11.24 -4.69
CA TYR A 87 4.53 -12.46 -4.51
C TYR A 87 4.86 -13.17 -3.19
N ARG A 88 6.13 -13.39 -2.90
CA ARG A 88 6.56 -14.07 -1.66
C ARG A 88 6.17 -13.31 -0.41
N LEU A 89 6.25 -11.98 -0.46
CA LEU A 89 5.89 -11.13 0.66
C LEU A 89 4.38 -11.19 0.93
N LEU A 90 3.55 -11.03 -0.11
CA LEU A 90 2.09 -11.10 0.02
C LEU A 90 1.61 -12.50 0.37
N ASP A 91 2.20 -13.55 -0.21
CA ASP A 91 1.91 -14.95 0.12
C ASP A 91 2.20 -15.25 1.59
N ARG A 92 3.36 -14.82 2.08
CA ARG A 92 3.74 -14.93 3.47
C ARG A 92 2.78 -14.15 4.38
N ALA A 93 2.50 -12.90 4.05
CA ALA A 93 1.60 -12.07 4.82
C ALA A 93 0.20 -12.71 4.96
N PHE A 94 -0.31 -13.35 3.90
CA PHE A 94 -1.63 -13.97 3.93
C PHE A 94 -1.63 -15.38 4.56
N ASN A 95 -0.64 -16.21 4.24
CA ASN A 95 -0.66 -17.65 4.55
C ASN A 95 0.18 -18.06 5.77
N ASP A 96 1.11 -17.21 6.23
CA ASP A 96 1.96 -17.52 7.39
C ASP A 96 1.32 -16.95 8.67
N ALA A 97 0.89 -17.85 9.54
CA ALA A 97 0.28 -17.48 10.81
C ALA A 97 1.26 -16.85 11.82
N ASP A 98 2.56 -16.92 11.57
CA ASP A 98 3.61 -16.27 12.37
C ASP A 98 4.01 -14.90 11.77
N CYS A 99 3.48 -14.53 10.61
CA CYS A 99 3.65 -13.22 10.02
C CYS A 99 2.71 -12.21 10.69
N LEU A 100 3.06 -11.79 11.89
CA LEU A 100 2.25 -10.83 12.64
C LEU A 100 2.41 -9.41 12.09
N PRO A 101 1.33 -8.62 11.97
CA PRO A 101 1.42 -7.22 11.59
C PRO A 101 2.14 -6.39 12.65
N ASP A 102 3.02 -5.47 12.21
CA ASP A 102 3.39 -4.34 13.04
C ASP A 102 2.20 -3.37 13.07
N ARG A 103 1.39 -3.50 14.13
CA ARG A 103 0.13 -2.76 14.27
C ARG A 103 0.35 -1.24 14.25
N GLU A 104 1.36 -0.75 14.95
CA GLU A 104 1.62 0.71 15.02
C GLU A 104 2.07 1.24 13.66
N ARG A 105 2.93 0.52 12.95
CA ARG A 105 3.35 0.85 11.60
C ARG A 105 2.17 0.85 10.62
N CYS A 106 1.31 -0.14 10.67
CA CYS A 106 0.14 -0.22 9.80
C CYS A 106 -0.87 0.91 10.09
N VAL A 107 -1.16 1.21 11.34
CA VAL A 107 -2.04 2.34 11.73
C VAL A 107 -1.45 3.65 11.23
N CYS A 108 -0.17 3.90 11.47
CA CYS A 108 0.52 5.08 10.97
C CYS A 108 0.37 5.23 9.44
N GLY A 109 0.57 4.14 8.69
CA GLY A 109 0.40 4.16 7.24
C GLY A 109 -1.04 4.39 6.78
N ILE A 110 -2.03 3.82 7.46
CA ILE A 110 -3.46 4.04 7.18
C ILE A 110 -3.83 5.51 7.40
N ASP A 111 -3.39 6.10 8.50
CA ASP A 111 -3.64 7.51 8.81
C ASP A 111 -3.00 8.45 7.76
N MET A 112 -1.77 8.13 7.32
CA MET A 112 -1.14 8.87 6.21
C MET A 112 -1.96 8.75 4.92
N LEU A 113 -2.42 7.55 4.55
CA LEU A 113 -3.22 7.33 3.34
C LEU A 113 -4.58 8.06 3.39
N GLU A 114 -5.24 8.07 4.53
CA GLU A 114 -6.47 8.84 4.70
C GLU A 114 -6.21 10.33 4.55
N SER A 115 -5.18 10.86 5.22
CA SER A 115 -4.75 12.25 5.06
C SER A 115 -4.34 12.60 3.63
N MET A 116 -3.75 11.68 2.89
CA MET A 116 -3.42 11.85 1.47
C MET A 116 -4.69 11.93 0.61
N ALA A 117 -5.66 11.04 0.83
CA ALA A 117 -6.94 11.06 0.11
C ALA A 117 -7.67 12.40 0.31
N ASP A 118 -7.65 12.95 1.53
CA ASP A 118 -8.29 14.23 1.85
C ASP A 118 -7.62 15.46 1.18
N GLN A 119 -6.39 15.31 0.66
CA GLN A 119 -5.63 16.38 0.00
C GLN A 119 -5.80 16.41 -1.53
N VAL A 120 -6.52 15.46 -2.10
CA VAL A 120 -6.72 15.31 -3.53
C VAL A 120 -8.20 15.15 -3.85
N SER A 121 -8.58 14.96 -5.13
CA SER A 121 -9.98 14.76 -5.51
C SER A 121 -10.13 13.80 -6.69
N GLY A 122 -11.30 13.17 -6.77
CA GLY A 122 -11.70 12.32 -7.87
C GLY A 122 -10.81 11.07 -8.00
N ARG A 123 -10.28 10.81 -9.19
CA ARG A 123 -9.50 9.58 -9.45
C ARG A 123 -8.26 9.41 -8.56
N PHE A 124 -7.74 10.51 -8.01
CA PHE A 124 -6.52 10.47 -7.19
C PHE A 124 -6.79 10.01 -5.74
N GLU A 125 -8.04 10.06 -5.27
CA GLU A 125 -8.45 9.52 -3.97
C GLU A 125 -8.57 7.99 -3.98
N VAL A 126 -8.83 7.39 -5.16
CA VAL A 126 -9.18 5.95 -5.28
C VAL A 126 -8.09 5.04 -4.71
N GLN A 127 -6.85 5.26 -5.08
CA GLN A 127 -5.77 4.35 -4.69
C GLN A 127 -5.33 4.50 -3.22
N PRO A 128 -5.19 5.73 -2.66
CA PRO A 128 -4.95 5.87 -1.22
C PRO A 128 -6.01 5.18 -0.38
N LEU A 129 -7.31 5.39 -0.68
CA LEU A 129 -8.41 4.72 0.00
C LEU A 129 -8.34 3.19 -0.16
N THR A 130 -7.94 2.71 -1.34
CA THR A 130 -7.81 1.28 -1.61
C THR A 130 -6.68 0.64 -0.81
N VAL A 131 -5.54 1.32 -0.67
CA VAL A 131 -4.41 0.84 0.15
C VAL A 131 -4.78 0.89 1.63
N ALA A 132 -5.49 1.94 2.09
CA ALA A 132 -6.02 2.03 3.44
C ALA A 132 -6.99 0.87 3.75
N ALA A 133 -7.88 0.55 2.79
CA ALA A 133 -8.78 -0.61 2.89
C ALA A 133 -8.01 -1.92 3.06
N TYR A 134 -6.97 -2.12 2.25
CA TYR A 134 -6.14 -3.33 2.32
C TYR A 134 -5.37 -3.43 3.65
N GLY A 135 -4.74 -2.33 4.10
CA GLY A 135 -4.05 -2.27 5.38
C GLY A 135 -4.99 -2.53 6.57
N SER A 136 -6.19 -1.93 6.55
CA SER A 136 -7.22 -2.15 7.55
C SER A 136 -7.72 -3.61 7.58
N TRP A 137 -7.94 -4.21 6.40
CA TRP A 137 -8.27 -5.62 6.30
C TRP A 137 -7.15 -6.52 6.85
N TRP A 138 -5.89 -6.21 6.49
CA TRP A 138 -4.70 -6.89 7.01
C TRP A 138 -4.63 -6.85 8.54
N LEU A 139 -4.88 -5.67 9.13
CA LEU A 139 -4.96 -5.49 10.59
C LEU A 139 -6.19 -6.13 11.24
N GLY A 140 -7.19 -6.43 10.44
CA GLY A 140 -8.49 -6.90 10.93
C GLY A 140 -9.33 -5.81 11.56
N SER A 141 -9.16 -4.55 11.13
CA SER A 141 -10.03 -3.44 11.48
C SER A 141 -11.36 -3.51 10.73
N ASP A 142 -12.41 -3.08 11.39
CA ASP A 142 -13.76 -2.97 10.80
C ASP A 142 -13.83 -1.85 9.73
N ASP A 143 -12.90 -0.89 9.74
CA ASP A 143 -12.84 0.22 8.79
C ASP A 143 -12.51 -0.21 7.35
N ALA A 144 -12.00 -1.43 7.16
CA ALA A 144 -11.60 -1.95 5.84
C ALA A 144 -12.71 -1.86 4.79
N LEU A 145 -13.95 -2.17 5.19
CA LEU A 145 -15.09 -2.13 4.28
C LEU A 145 -15.50 -0.68 3.93
N ASP A 146 -15.38 0.24 4.87
CA ASP A 146 -15.74 1.64 4.63
C ASP A 146 -14.76 2.32 3.69
N TYR A 147 -13.45 2.12 3.85
CA TYR A 147 -12.46 2.58 2.88
C TYR A 147 -12.68 1.95 1.49
N ALA A 148 -12.95 0.64 1.42
CA ALA A 148 -13.21 -0.02 0.14
C ALA A 148 -14.46 0.54 -0.55
N LYS A 149 -15.54 0.81 0.17
CA LYS A 149 -16.76 1.42 -0.37
C LYS A 149 -16.51 2.83 -0.89
N ARG A 150 -15.82 3.68 -0.11
CA ARG A 150 -15.44 5.05 -0.55
C ARG A 150 -14.66 5.01 -1.87
N ALA A 151 -13.68 4.10 -1.98
CA ALA A 151 -12.94 3.92 -3.23
C ALA A 151 -13.84 3.47 -4.40
N LEU A 152 -14.80 2.57 -4.16
CA LEU A 152 -15.72 2.05 -5.18
C LEU A 152 -16.80 3.06 -5.59
N GLU A 153 -17.16 4.00 -4.74
CA GLU A 153 -18.03 5.14 -5.08
C GLU A 153 -17.36 6.07 -6.11
N LEU A 154 -16.02 6.23 -6.01
CA LEU A 154 -15.23 7.04 -6.94
C LEU A 154 -14.88 6.27 -8.23
N ASP A 155 -14.55 4.99 -8.11
CA ASP A 155 -14.25 4.09 -9.22
C ASP A 155 -14.78 2.67 -8.97
N SER A 156 -15.96 2.38 -9.49
CA SER A 156 -16.61 1.07 -9.38
C SER A 156 -15.81 -0.09 -10.02
N GLN A 157 -14.81 0.22 -10.85
CA GLN A 157 -13.95 -0.76 -11.51
C GLN A 157 -12.63 -1.01 -10.75
N CYS A 158 -12.37 -0.31 -9.64
CA CYS A 158 -11.18 -0.53 -8.84
C CYS A 158 -11.09 -1.98 -8.33
N THR A 159 -10.25 -2.77 -8.99
CA THR A 159 -10.17 -4.23 -8.75
C THR A 159 -9.78 -4.56 -7.32
N LEU A 160 -8.78 -3.87 -6.75
CA LEU A 160 -8.31 -4.17 -5.39
C LEU A 160 -9.35 -3.80 -4.33
N ALA A 161 -10.06 -2.68 -4.48
CA ALA A 161 -11.15 -2.31 -3.57
C ALA A 161 -12.28 -3.35 -3.59
N ARG A 162 -12.62 -3.89 -4.79
CA ARG A 162 -13.59 -4.99 -4.93
C ARG A 162 -13.11 -6.28 -4.25
N ILE A 163 -11.83 -6.61 -4.38
CA ILE A 163 -11.22 -7.77 -3.71
C ILE A 163 -11.33 -7.62 -2.20
N VAL A 164 -10.96 -6.46 -1.64
CA VAL A 164 -11.05 -6.20 -0.19
C VAL A 164 -12.49 -6.29 0.29
N ALA A 165 -13.43 -5.62 -0.39
CA ALA A 165 -14.85 -5.68 -0.03
C ALA A 165 -15.40 -7.11 -0.07
N SER A 166 -14.99 -7.91 -1.06
CA SER A 166 -15.37 -9.32 -1.17
C SER A 166 -14.73 -10.16 -0.07
N ALA A 167 -13.45 -9.93 0.26
CA ALA A 167 -12.77 -10.64 1.34
C ALA A 167 -13.44 -10.39 2.70
N VAL A 168 -13.81 -9.12 2.99
CA VAL A 168 -14.56 -8.79 4.20
C VAL A 168 -15.94 -9.49 4.23
N ALA A 169 -16.69 -9.42 3.12
CA ALA A 169 -18.02 -10.02 3.02
C ALA A 169 -18.01 -11.55 3.15
N GLN A 170 -16.92 -12.20 2.75
CA GLN A 170 -16.72 -13.65 2.86
C GLN A 170 -15.97 -14.06 4.13
N GLU A 171 -15.72 -13.14 5.03
CA GLU A 171 -14.94 -13.36 6.26
C GLU A 171 -13.54 -13.97 6.02
N LEU A 172 -12.96 -13.73 4.85
CA LEU A 172 -11.59 -14.15 4.55
C LEU A 172 -10.61 -13.35 5.41
N ARG A 173 -9.73 -14.06 6.09
CA ARG A 173 -8.79 -13.48 7.06
C ARG A 173 -7.38 -13.97 6.79
N PRO A 174 -6.36 -13.12 7.02
CA PRO A 174 -4.97 -13.58 7.03
C PRO A 174 -4.75 -14.66 8.09
N ALA A 175 -3.82 -15.57 7.83
CA ALA A 175 -3.61 -16.74 8.68
C ALA A 175 -3.26 -16.40 10.14
N TRP A 176 -2.58 -15.29 10.40
CA TRP A 176 -2.25 -14.84 11.76
C TRP A 176 -3.49 -14.58 12.62
N ARG A 177 -4.62 -14.17 12.01
CA ARG A 177 -5.90 -13.94 12.73
C ARG A 177 -6.62 -15.23 13.12
N LEU A 178 -6.25 -16.35 12.54
CA LEU A 178 -6.87 -17.65 12.86
C LEU A 178 -6.27 -18.28 14.12
N LYS A 179 -5.15 -17.75 14.62
CA LYS A 179 -4.50 -18.21 15.87
C LYS A 179 -4.92 -17.43 17.11
N CYS A 180 -5.67 -16.32 16.98
CA CYS A 180 -6.09 -15.45 18.09
C CYS A 180 -7.45 -15.83 18.67
#